data_8139a4ddc8acb76b0792cd4196ad8618
#
_entry.id   8139a4ddc8acb76b0792cd4196ad8618
#
_cell.length_a   1.000
_cell.length_b   1.000
_cell.length_c   1.000
_cell.angle_alpha   90.00
_cell.angle_beta   90.00
_cell.angle_gamma   90.00
#
_symmetry.space_group_name_H-M   'P 1'
#
loop_
_entity.id
_entity.type
_entity.pdbx_description
1 polymer ?
#
loop_
_entity_poly.entity_id
_entity_poly.type
_entity_poly.pdbx_seq_one_letter_code
_entity_poly.pdbx_strand_id
1 'polypeptide(L)'
;MLLLPLSIQAQTQEKLPKGVTPDSTGYIIRVGQTVPDIKWTQTDGKTVSIKDLRGKVVMLQFTASWCGVCRKEMPFIERDIWQKHKDNKDFYLVGIDRDEPKATVEAFAKQTGVTYPLALDPGADLFAKFALRESGITRNVLVDRDGKIVMTTRLYNEKEFQLLVKKIDSLLKGNQK
;
A
#
# COMPACT_ATOMS: atom_id res chain seq x y z
N MET A 1 6.09 -8.73 -50.12
CA MET A 1 6.74 -8.48 -48.79
C MET A 1 6.05 -7.27 -48.19
N LEU A 2 4.97 -7.50 -47.40
CA LEU A 2 4.18 -6.42 -46.77
C LEU A 2 4.84 -6.05 -45.44
N LEU A 3 5.31 -4.82 -45.33
CA LEU A 3 5.76 -4.23 -44.08
C LEU A 3 4.52 -3.72 -43.31
N LEU A 4 4.19 -4.39 -42.21
CA LEU A 4 3.20 -3.88 -41.26
C LEU A 4 3.83 -2.72 -40.46
N PRO A 5 3.13 -1.58 -40.28
CA PRO A 5 3.64 -0.50 -39.45
C PRO A 5 3.56 -0.90 -37.99
N LEU A 6 4.70 -0.83 -37.25
CA LEU A 6 4.72 -0.86 -35.80
C LEU A 6 3.98 0.37 -35.27
N SER A 7 2.79 0.14 -34.74
CA SER A 7 2.06 1.15 -33.97
C SER A 7 2.81 1.40 -32.66
N ILE A 8 3.56 2.48 -32.59
CA ILE A 8 4.09 3.01 -31.34
C ILE A 8 2.87 3.55 -30.57
N GLN A 9 2.37 2.75 -29.63
CA GLN A 9 1.42 3.24 -28.65
C GLN A 9 2.16 4.25 -27.76
N ALA A 10 1.90 5.52 -28.00
CA ALA A 10 2.32 6.59 -27.10
C ALA A 10 1.67 6.32 -25.73
N GLN A 11 2.48 5.91 -24.75
CA GLN A 11 2.06 5.85 -23.37
C GLN A 11 1.70 7.27 -22.95
N THR A 12 0.42 7.54 -22.81
CA THR A 12 -0.08 8.79 -22.25
C THR A 12 0.47 8.93 -20.84
N GLN A 13 1.48 9.77 -20.66
CA GLN A 13 1.93 10.19 -19.34
C GLN A 13 0.74 10.83 -18.63
N GLU A 14 0.23 10.15 -17.62
CA GLU A 14 -0.86 10.65 -16.79
C GLU A 14 -0.39 11.95 -16.12
N LYS A 15 -1.05 13.06 -16.48
CA LYS A 15 -0.70 14.37 -15.94
C LYS A 15 -1.02 14.38 -14.44
N LEU A 16 0.01 14.58 -13.63
CA LEU A 16 -0.19 14.82 -12.20
C LEU A 16 -1.12 16.03 -11.96
N PRO A 17 -1.91 16.02 -10.87
CA PRO A 17 -2.72 17.17 -10.50
C PRO A 17 -1.85 18.44 -10.37
N LYS A 18 -2.41 19.62 -10.71
CA LYS A 18 -1.69 20.89 -10.61
C LYS A 18 -1.11 21.08 -9.20
N GLY A 19 0.18 21.42 -9.14
CA GLY A 19 0.89 21.70 -7.89
C GLY A 19 1.42 20.45 -7.14
N VAL A 20 1.22 19.25 -7.70
CA VAL A 20 1.80 18.03 -7.15
C VAL A 20 3.17 17.78 -7.77
N THR A 21 4.21 17.79 -6.92
CA THR A 21 5.58 17.43 -7.31
C THR A 21 5.97 16.15 -6.58
N PRO A 22 6.40 15.09 -7.29
CA PRO A 22 6.89 13.88 -6.63
C PRO A 22 8.13 14.19 -5.78
N ASP A 23 8.30 13.44 -4.70
CA ASP A 23 9.59 13.44 -3.98
C ASP A 23 10.64 12.57 -4.70
N SER A 24 11.86 12.55 -4.18
CA SER A 24 12.97 11.76 -4.74
C SER A 24 12.70 10.25 -4.75
N THR A 25 11.70 9.77 -4.03
CA THR A 25 11.29 8.36 -3.97
C THR A 25 10.09 8.07 -4.86
N GLY A 26 9.52 9.08 -5.51
CA GLY A 26 8.35 8.98 -6.37
C GLY A 26 7.01 9.05 -5.64
N TYR A 27 6.96 9.34 -4.35
CA TYR A 27 5.69 9.66 -3.68
C TYR A 27 5.12 10.99 -4.17
N ILE A 28 3.81 11.04 -4.42
CA ILE A 28 3.06 12.25 -4.74
C ILE A 28 2.21 12.75 -3.57
N ILE A 29 2.21 12.00 -2.49
CA ILE A 29 1.57 12.33 -1.20
C ILE A 29 2.63 12.82 -0.21
N ARG A 30 2.18 13.44 0.90
CA ARG A 30 3.05 13.94 1.97
C ARG A 30 2.51 13.56 3.34
N VAL A 31 3.42 13.36 4.30
CA VAL A 31 3.07 13.30 5.73
C VAL A 31 2.36 14.59 6.14
N GLY A 32 1.30 14.47 6.92
CA GLY A 32 0.44 15.58 7.37
C GLY A 32 -0.79 15.82 6.50
N GLN A 33 -0.81 15.39 5.23
CA GLN A 33 -2.00 15.53 4.40
C GLN A 33 -3.04 14.44 4.67
N THR A 34 -4.28 14.69 4.27
CA THR A 34 -5.34 13.68 4.30
C THR A 34 -5.05 12.60 3.26
N VAL A 35 -5.22 11.35 3.64
CA VAL A 35 -5.08 10.20 2.73
C VAL A 35 -6.04 10.35 1.54
N PRO A 36 -5.61 10.04 0.31
CA PRO A 36 -6.48 10.05 -0.86
C PRO A 36 -7.73 9.20 -0.65
N ASP A 37 -8.85 9.62 -1.25
CA ASP A 37 -10.08 8.84 -1.27
C ASP A 37 -9.90 7.62 -2.16
N ILE A 38 -9.87 6.44 -1.55
CA ILE A 38 -9.68 5.15 -2.21
C ILE A 38 -10.68 4.12 -1.72
N LYS A 39 -10.96 3.17 -2.60
CA LYS A 39 -11.78 1.99 -2.35
C LYS A 39 -11.11 0.81 -3.04
N TRP A 40 -11.08 -0.33 -2.37
CA TRP A 40 -10.45 -1.55 -2.91
C TRP A 40 -11.31 -2.79 -2.67
N THR A 41 -11.10 -3.81 -3.47
CA THR A 41 -11.70 -5.14 -3.28
C THR A 41 -10.60 -6.12 -2.88
N GLN A 42 -10.82 -6.80 -1.76
CA GLN A 42 -9.93 -7.85 -1.25
C GLN A 42 -10.09 -9.14 -2.05
N THR A 43 -9.12 -10.05 -1.91
CA THR A 43 -9.17 -11.38 -2.57
C THR A 43 -10.35 -12.22 -2.12
N ASP A 44 -10.89 -12.01 -0.92
CA ASP A 44 -12.11 -12.63 -0.41
C ASP A 44 -13.41 -12.04 -0.97
N GLY A 45 -13.31 -11.00 -1.82
CA GLY A 45 -14.43 -10.30 -2.43
C GLY A 45 -14.98 -9.12 -1.61
N LYS A 46 -14.51 -8.91 -0.39
CA LYS A 46 -14.93 -7.79 0.44
C LYS A 46 -14.43 -6.48 -0.14
N THR A 47 -15.33 -5.51 -0.28
CA THR A 47 -15.00 -4.14 -0.68
C THR A 47 -14.92 -3.24 0.55
N VAL A 48 -13.85 -2.44 0.63
CA VAL A 48 -13.58 -1.51 1.75
C VAL A 48 -13.27 -0.13 1.20
N SER A 49 -13.81 0.90 1.81
CA SER A 49 -13.45 2.30 1.56
C SER A 49 -12.57 2.83 2.68
N ILE A 50 -11.57 3.64 2.34
CA ILE A 50 -10.75 4.33 3.35
C ILE A 50 -11.59 5.22 4.29
N LYS A 51 -12.74 5.72 3.81
CA LYS A 51 -13.68 6.51 4.61
C LYS A 51 -14.33 5.70 5.73
N ASP A 52 -14.57 4.41 5.49
CA ASP A 52 -15.18 3.50 6.48
C ASP A 52 -14.22 3.15 7.62
N LEU A 53 -12.94 3.50 7.46
CA LEU A 53 -11.89 3.24 8.43
C LEU A 53 -11.53 4.47 9.30
N ARG A 54 -12.33 5.53 9.24
CA ARG A 54 -12.16 6.67 10.16
C ARG A 54 -12.25 6.22 11.61
N GLY A 55 -11.41 6.78 12.46
CA GLY A 55 -11.26 6.36 13.87
C GLY A 55 -10.28 5.21 14.08
N LYS A 56 -9.80 4.56 13.00
CA LYS A 56 -8.79 3.50 13.08
C LYS A 56 -7.42 3.99 12.64
N VAL A 57 -6.38 3.36 13.17
CA VAL A 57 -5.03 3.42 12.61
C VAL A 57 -4.98 2.47 11.42
N VAL A 58 -4.62 2.96 10.25
CA VAL A 58 -4.63 2.20 9.00
C VAL A 58 -3.23 2.12 8.41
N MET A 59 -2.77 0.92 8.10
CA MET A 59 -1.56 0.69 7.31
C MET A 59 -1.93 0.16 5.93
N LEU A 60 -1.54 0.90 4.91
CA LEU A 60 -1.62 0.48 3.51
C LEU A 60 -0.23 0.05 3.07
N GLN A 61 -0.07 -1.22 2.72
CA GLN A 61 1.15 -1.73 2.07
C GLN A 61 0.89 -1.83 0.56
N PHE A 62 1.80 -1.34 -0.26
CA PHE A 62 1.79 -1.61 -1.70
C PHE A 62 2.82 -2.69 -2.04
N THR A 63 2.38 -3.72 -2.74
CA THR A 63 3.13 -4.94 -2.99
C THR A 63 2.87 -5.52 -4.39
N ALA A 64 3.66 -6.51 -4.78
CA ALA A 64 3.45 -7.32 -5.98
C ALA A 64 4.23 -8.63 -5.88
N SER A 65 3.77 -9.70 -6.52
CA SER A 65 4.40 -11.02 -6.45
C SER A 65 5.79 -11.07 -7.08
N TRP A 66 6.03 -10.26 -8.10
CA TRP A 66 7.33 -10.12 -8.80
C TRP A 66 8.35 -9.27 -8.03
N CYS A 67 7.95 -8.62 -6.94
CA CYS A 67 8.79 -7.71 -6.17
C CYS A 67 9.59 -8.44 -5.09
N GLY A 68 10.89 -8.63 -5.29
CA GLY A 68 11.77 -9.32 -4.34
C GLY A 68 11.87 -8.63 -2.98
N VAL A 69 11.86 -7.29 -2.94
CA VAL A 69 11.90 -6.53 -1.67
C VAL A 69 10.59 -6.70 -0.90
N CYS A 70 9.44 -6.72 -1.60
CA CYS A 70 8.14 -6.98 -0.97
C CYS A 70 8.11 -8.37 -0.33
N ARG A 71 8.59 -9.40 -1.03
CA ARG A 71 8.71 -10.76 -0.51
C ARG A 71 9.55 -10.84 0.75
N LYS A 72 10.59 -10.01 0.85
CA LYS A 72 11.45 -9.92 2.03
C LYS A 72 10.74 -9.23 3.19
N GLU A 73 9.99 -8.15 2.93
CA GLU A 73 9.34 -7.33 3.95
C GLU A 73 8.09 -8.01 4.55
N MET A 74 7.29 -8.67 3.73
CA MET A 74 5.97 -9.20 4.10
C MET A 74 5.97 -10.14 5.32
N PRO A 75 6.92 -11.09 5.48
CA PRO A 75 6.98 -11.93 6.67
C PRO A 75 7.24 -11.13 7.98
N PHE A 76 7.96 -10.01 7.89
CA PHE A 76 8.17 -9.12 9.04
C PHE A 76 6.90 -8.34 9.38
N ILE A 77 6.15 -7.86 8.36
CA ILE A 77 4.84 -7.23 8.57
C ILE A 77 3.88 -8.22 9.23
N GLU A 78 3.84 -9.46 8.75
CA GLU A 78 3.03 -10.52 9.35
C GLU A 78 3.37 -10.72 10.82
N ARG A 79 4.65 -10.95 11.14
CA ARG A 79 5.10 -11.29 12.49
C ARG A 79 5.01 -10.11 13.46
N ASP A 80 5.50 -8.93 13.05
CA ASP A 80 5.76 -7.81 13.97
C ASP A 80 4.63 -6.80 14.04
N ILE A 81 3.70 -6.81 13.07
CA ILE A 81 2.56 -5.89 13.00
C ILE A 81 1.25 -6.67 13.04
N TRP A 82 1.01 -7.53 12.04
CA TRP A 82 -0.30 -8.19 11.92
C TRP A 82 -0.63 -9.09 13.09
N GLN A 83 0.24 -10.02 13.44
CA GLN A 83 -0.02 -10.97 14.53
C GLN A 83 -0.18 -10.30 15.89
N LYS A 84 0.41 -9.11 16.09
CA LYS A 84 0.24 -8.32 17.32
C LYS A 84 -1.09 -7.57 17.36
N HIS A 85 -1.61 -7.14 16.22
CA HIS A 85 -2.71 -6.17 16.18
C HIS A 85 -3.96 -6.66 15.43
N LYS A 86 -3.97 -7.87 14.86
CA LYS A 86 -5.09 -8.39 14.05
C LYS A 86 -6.44 -8.41 14.78
N ASP A 87 -6.42 -8.56 16.10
CA ASP A 87 -7.63 -8.60 16.94
C ASP A 87 -7.98 -7.20 17.53
N ASN A 88 -7.17 -6.19 17.24
CA ASN A 88 -7.42 -4.83 17.69
C ASN A 88 -8.41 -4.14 16.73
N LYS A 89 -9.61 -3.80 17.25
CA LYS A 89 -10.69 -3.14 16.48
C LYS A 89 -10.30 -1.77 15.94
N ASP A 90 -9.29 -1.13 16.53
CA ASP A 90 -8.79 0.19 16.15
C ASP A 90 -7.66 0.15 15.13
N PHE A 91 -7.27 -1.04 14.68
CA PHE A 91 -6.23 -1.24 13.67
C PHE A 91 -6.79 -1.87 12.39
N TYR A 92 -6.24 -1.47 11.26
CA TYR A 92 -6.53 -2.07 9.97
C TYR A 92 -5.26 -2.12 9.11
N LEU A 93 -4.99 -3.28 8.53
CA LEU A 93 -3.87 -3.50 7.61
C LEU A 93 -4.40 -4.15 6.33
N VAL A 94 -3.93 -3.69 5.19
CA VAL A 94 -4.15 -4.32 3.89
C VAL A 94 -2.91 -4.21 3.00
N GLY A 95 -2.55 -5.30 2.33
CA GLY A 95 -1.59 -5.30 1.24
C GLY A 95 -2.32 -5.09 -0.09
N ILE A 96 -2.01 -4.01 -0.81
CA ILE A 96 -2.60 -3.67 -2.11
C ILE A 96 -1.65 -4.18 -3.20
N ASP A 97 -2.07 -5.21 -3.90
CA ASP A 97 -1.27 -5.86 -4.93
C ASP A 97 -1.48 -5.21 -6.29
N ARG A 98 -0.35 -4.77 -6.86
CA ARG A 98 -0.34 -3.93 -8.05
C ARG A 98 -0.50 -4.75 -9.33
N ASP A 99 -1.66 -4.60 -9.99
CA ASP A 99 -1.92 -5.02 -11.36
C ASP A 99 -1.70 -6.52 -11.63
N GLU A 100 -2.06 -7.37 -10.65
CA GLU A 100 -1.99 -8.81 -10.79
C GLU A 100 -3.37 -9.47 -10.64
N PRO A 101 -3.62 -10.59 -11.33
CA PRO A 101 -4.87 -11.32 -11.18
C PRO A 101 -5.01 -11.93 -9.78
N LYS A 102 -6.24 -12.05 -9.29
CA LYS A 102 -6.57 -12.61 -7.97
C LYS A 102 -5.84 -13.92 -7.66
N ALA A 103 -5.79 -14.85 -8.61
CA ALA A 103 -5.12 -16.15 -8.42
C ALA A 103 -3.62 -16.00 -8.12
N THR A 104 -2.95 -15.03 -8.76
CA THR A 104 -1.54 -14.70 -8.51
C THR A 104 -1.36 -14.14 -7.10
N VAL A 105 -2.24 -13.22 -6.69
CA VAL A 105 -2.19 -12.60 -5.36
C VAL A 105 -2.43 -13.62 -4.25
N GLU A 106 -3.38 -14.54 -4.44
CA GLU A 106 -3.63 -15.63 -3.50
C GLU A 106 -2.44 -16.62 -3.39
N ALA A 107 -1.81 -16.95 -4.51
CA ALA A 107 -0.60 -17.75 -4.53
C ALA A 107 0.58 -17.04 -3.84
N PHE A 108 0.70 -15.72 -4.04
CA PHE A 108 1.70 -14.88 -3.41
C PHE A 108 1.54 -14.83 -1.89
N ALA A 109 0.31 -14.68 -1.38
CA ALA A 109 0.03 -14.75 0.05
C ALA A 109 0.50 -16.08 0.67
N LYS A 110 0.20 -17.20 0.00
CA LYS A 110 0.64 -18.54 0.45
C LYS A 110 2.17 -18.67 0.46
N GLN A 111 2.85 -18.16 -0.57
CA GLN A 111 4.31 -18.24 -0.70
C GLN A 111 5.04 -17.38 0.35
N THR A 112 4.46 -16.25 0.73
CA THR A 112 5.04 -15.34 1.74
C THR A 112 4.59 -15.67 3.16
N GLY A 113 3.58 -16.54 3.32
CA GLY A 113 3.04 -16.96 4.61
C GLY A 113 2.24 -15.86 5.33
N VAL A 114 1.79 -14.82 4.61
CA VAL A 114 1.01 -13.74 5.21
C VAL A 114 -0.47 -14.11 5.33
N THR A 115 -1.10 -13.64 6.41
CA THR A 115 -2.51 -13.87 6.72
C THR A 115 -3.33 -12.59 6.76
N TYR A 116 -2.69 -11.42 6.68
CA TYR A 116 -3.42 -10.16 6.56
C TYR A 116 -4.08 -10.03 5.19
N PRO A 117 -5.18 -9.24 5.11
CA PRO A 117 -5.92 -9.07 3.88
C PRO A 117 -5.05 -8.55 2.73
N LEU A 118 -5.17 -9.17 1.56
CA LEU A 118 -4.62 -8.64 0.32
C LEU A 118 -5.76 -8.15 -0.58
N ALA A 119 -5.53 -7.04 -1.26
CA ALA A 119 -6.46 -6.38 -2.17
C ALA A 119 -5.90 -6.26 -3.57
N LEU A 120 -6.78 -6.15 -4.55
CA LEU A 120 -6.45 -6.03 -5.95
C LEU A 120 -6.39 -4.56 -6.36
N ASP A 121 -5.41 -4.20 -7.18
CA ASP A 121 -5.25 -2.88 -7.79
C ASP A 121 -5.09 -2.99 -9.31
N PRO A 122 -6.18 -3.32 -10.05
CA PRO A 122 -6.13 -3.44 -11.50
C PRO A 122 -5.65 -2.13 -12.15
N GLY A 123 -4.72 -2.22 -13.08
CA GLY A 123 -4.13 -1.07 -13.76
C GLY A 123 -3.26 -0.18 -12.87
N ALA A 124 -2.99 -0.57 -11.62
CA ALA A 124 -2.25 0.24 -10.63
C ALA A 124 -2.91 1.59 -10.31
N ASP A 125 -4.24 1.68 -10.37
CA ASP A 125 -4.98 2.94 -10.20
C ASP A 125 -5.00 3.44 -8.75
N LEU A 126 -4.98 2.52 -7.77
CA LEU A 126 -4.83 2.88 -6.36
C LEU A 126 -3.40 3.35 -6.08
N PHE A 127 -2.40 2.60 -6.57
CA PHE A 127 -1.00 2.96 -6.43
C PHE A 127 -0.70 4.36 -6.99
N ALA A 128 -1.27 4.69 -8.16
CA ALA A 128 -1.09 5.98 -8.82
C ALA A 128 -1.63 7.18 -8.02
N LYS A 129 -2.49 6.96 -7.02
CA LYS A 129 -2.93 8.01 -6.09
C LYS A 129 -1.90 8.35 -5.00
N PHE A 130 -0.88 7.52 -4.82
CA PHE A 130 0.14 7.66 -3.79
C PHE A 130 1.53 7.94 -4.35
N ALA A 131 1.85 7.39 -5.51
CA ALA A 131 3.17 7.49 -6.11
C ALA A 131 3.09 7.50 -7.64
N LEU A 132 4.16 7.93 -8.28
CA LEU A 132 4.29 7.82 -9.72
C LEU A 132 4.10 6.36 -10.15
N ARG A 133 3.26 6.14 -11.16
CA ARG A 133 2.89 4.79 -11.64
C ARG A 133 4.11 3.95 -12.05
N GLU A 134 5.13 4.58 -12.61
CA GLU A 134 6.39 3.95 -13.01
C GLU A 134 7.39 3.74 -11.87
N SER A 135 7.12 4.30 -10.69
CA SER A 135 8.03 4.17 -9.54
C SER A 135 7.93 2.79 -8.88
N GLY A 136 8.98 2.42 -8.14
CA GLY A 136 9.03 1.10 -7.47
C GLY A 136 7.92 0.90 -6.46
N ILE A 137 7.45 -0.35 -6.35
CA ILE A 137 6.21 -0.72 -5.66
C ILE A 137 6.32 -0.77 -4.14
N THR A 138 7.43 -1.25 -3.56
CA THR A 138 7.54 -1.48 -2.11
C THR A 138 7.35 -0.21 -1.32
N ARG A 139 6.19 -0.03 -0.70
CA ARG A 139 5.80 1.17 0.03
C ARG A 139 4.82 0.84 1.15
N ASN A 140 4.95 1.55 2.27
CA ASN A 140 3.95 1.54 3.31
C ASN A 140 3.49 2.96 3.59
N VAL A 141 2.20 3.14 3.80
CA VAL A 141 1.58 4.41 4.18
C VAL A 141 0.79 4.19 5.46
N LEU A 142 1.19 4.87 6.53
CA LEU A 142 0.51 4.83 7.81
C LEU A 142 -0.39 6.05 7.96
N VAL A 143 -1.65 5.78 8.29
CA VAL A 143 -2.71 6.78 8.43
C VAL A 143 -3.23 6.72 9.86
N ASP A 144 -3.39 7.88 10.49
CA ASP A 144 -3.96 7.99 11.83
C ASP A 144 -5.49 7.94 11.83
N ARG A 145 -6.09 8.03 13.03
CA ARG A 145 -7.55 7.96 13.24
C ARG A 145 -8.32 9.09 12.54
N ASP A 146 -7.68 10.24 12.34
CA ASP A 146 -8.26 11.40 11.64
C ASP A 146 -8.09 11.30 10.12
N GLY A 147 -7.46 10.22 9.64
CA GLY A 147 -7.18 9.99 8.24
C GLY A 147 -6.04 10.83 7.70
N LYS A 148 -5.13 11.26 8.56
CA LYS A 148 -3.90 11.94 8.16
C LYS A 148 -2.79 10.93 7.95
N ILE A 149 -2.00 11.12 6.91
CA ILE A 149 -0.78 10.35 6.69
C ILE A 149 0.24 10.79 7.72
N VAL A 150 0.72 9.85 8.53
CA VAL A 150 1.66 10.15 9.63
C VAL A 150 3.03 9.53 9.44
N MET A 151 3.16 8.59 8.51
CA MET A 151 4.44 8.01 8.11
C MET A 151 4.34 7.36 6.73
N THR A 152 5.42 7.40 5.97
CA THR A 152 5.60 6.64 4.73
C THR A 152 6.96 5.95 4.76
N THR A 153 7.06 4.75 4.19
CA THR A 153 8.35 4.05 4.00
C THR A 153 8.56 3.69 2.53
N ARG A 154 9.80 3.47 2.13
CA ARG A 154 10.17 3.08 0.76
C ARG A 154 11.27 2.03 0.78
N LEU A 155 11.01 0.87 0.13
CA LEU A 155 11.82 -0.33 0.24
C LEU A 155 11.78 -0.91 1.67
N TYR A 156 12.63 -1.92 1.92
CA TYR A 156 12.78 -2.47 3.26
C TYR A 156 14.12 -2.07 3.86
N ASN A 157 14.05 -1.31 4.93
CA ASN A 157 15.17 -1.01 5.81
C ASN A 157 14.75 -1.36 7.25
N GLU A 158 15.55 -2.16 7.95
CA GLU A 158 15.20 -2.66 9.27
C GLU A 158 14.96 -1.54 10.29
N LYS A 159 15.81 -0.50 10.29
CA LYS A 159 15.68 0.63 11.22
C LYS A 159 14.38 1.40 10.98
N GLU A 160 14.07 1.69 9.72
CA GLU A 160 12.84 2.37 9.32
C GLU A 160 11.61 1.51 9.62
N PHE A 161 11.69 0.21 9.37
CA PHE A 161 10.63 -0.74 9.71
C PHE A 161 10.35 -0.78 11.21
N GLN A 162 11.38 -0.79 12.06
CA GLN A 162 11.20 -0.71 13.51
C GLN A 162 10.59 0.62 13.97
N LEU A 163 10.86 1.74 13.28
CA LEU A 163 10.18 3.01 13.53
C LEU A 163 8.71 2.94 13.15
N LEU A 164 8.37 2.28 12.04
CA LEU A 164 6.98 2.04 11.62
C LEU A 164 6.22 1.22 12.68
N VAL A 165 6.80 0.11 13.15
CA VAL A 165 6.22 -0.73 14.22
C VAL A 165 5.95 0.10 15.48
N LYS A 166 6.96 0.83 15.97
CA LYS A 166 6.82 1.70 17.16
C LYS A 166 5.77 2.79 16.97
N LYS A 167 5.66 3.37 15.78
CA LYS A 167 4.67 4.40 15.47
C LYS A 167 3.26 3.83 15.54
N ILE A 168 3.02 2.63 14.98
CA ILE A 168 1.74 1.92 15.09
C ILE A 168 1.40 1.67 16.55
N ASP A 169 2.32 1.09 17.32
CA ASP A 169 2.12 0.81 18.74
C ASP A 169 1.75 2.08 19.51
N SER A 170 2.44 3.19 19.24
CA SER A 170 2.17 4.48 19.89
C SER A 170 0.78 5.03 19.58
N LEU A 171 0.37 4.97 18.31
CA LEU A 171 -0.95 5.44 17.88
C LEU A 171 -2.09 4.61 18.48
N LEU A 172 -1.86 3.30 18.66
CA LEU A 172 -2.84 2.41 19.25
C LEU A 172 -2.96 2.56 20.77
N LYS A 173 -1.87 2.89 21.45
CA LYS A 173 -1.87 3.17 22.92
C LYS A 173 -2.51 4.51 23.29
N GLY A 174 -2.49 5.49 22.41
CA GLY A 174 -2.93 6.87 22.70
C GLY A 174 -4.42 7.06 23.03
N ASN A 175 -5.23 5.99 23.03
CA ASN A 175 -6.67 6.03 23.32
C ASN A 175 -7.10 5.17 24.53
N GLN A 176 -6.16 4.74 25.38
CA GLN A 176 -6.52 4.15 26.67
C GLN A 176 -6.73 5.28 27.70
N LYS A 177 -7.78 6.08 27.50
CA LYS A 177 -8.35 6.97 28.52
C LYS A 177 -9.78 6.57 28.80
#